data_6cba25c5cbd58b8e56aff229f9b60ae4
#
_entry.id   6cba25c5cbd58b8e56aff229f9b60ae4
#
_cell.length_a   1.000
_cell.length_b   1.000
_cell.length_c   1.000
_cell.angle_alpha   90.00
_cell.angle_beta   90.00
_cell.angle_gamma   90.00
#
_symmetry.space_group_name_H-M   'P 1'
#
loop_
_entity.id
_entity.type
_entity.pdbx_description
1 polymer ?
#
loop_
_entity_poly.entity_id
_entity_poly.type
_entity_poly.pdbx_seq_one_letter_code
_entity_poly.pdbx_strand_id
1 'polypeptide(L)'
;MESIRVHLPEDLRMNDDEFTRFCQDNPDLKFERRKNGDIVFMANTGGETGNNNFELNVTFGIWNREVKFGKFFDSSTAFRLSDTSIMSPDVSAISQSRWDELTPEQRKKIVPICPDFVLELRSQSDRLKDCLEKMDDWMDNGCQLGWLIDLSNQITYVYRAKQAPQQIVGLGLLSGEDVLPNFSLDLSTLL
;
A
#
# COMPACT_ATOMS: atom_id res chain seq x y z
N MET A 1 -7.44 -8.02 -14.33
CA MET A 1 -6.55 -7.62 -15.46
C MET A 1 -5.19 -7.34 -14.82
N GLU A 2 -4.11 -7.88 -15.38
CA GLU A 2 -2.76 -7.72 -14.82
C GLU A 2 -2.27 -6.27 -14.94
N SER A 3 -1.54 -5.76 -13.94
CA SER A 3 -0.87 -4.47 -14.03
C SER A 3 0.22 -4.50 -15.11
N ILE A 4 0.41 -3.40 -15.81
CA ILE A 4 1.40 -3.31 -16.90
C ILE A 4 2.58 -2.48 -16.41
N ARG A 5 3.78 -3.08 -16.37
CA ARG A 5 5.03 -2.38 -16.08
C ARG A 5 5.69 -1.93 -17.38
N VAL A 6 5.96 -0.64 -17.50
CA VAL A 6 6.70 -0.03 -18.61
C VAL A 6 8.08 0.37 -18.13
N HIS A 7 9.10 -0.23 -18.72
CA HIS A 7 10.49 0.12 -18.46
C HIS A 7 10.88 1.37 -19.24
N LEU A 8 11.32 2.41 -18.54
CA LEU A 8 11.80 3.64 -19.15
C LEU A 8 13.35 3.66 -19.17
N PRO A 9 13.96 3.93 -20.35
CA PRO A 9 15.38 4.27 -20.43
C PRO A 9 15.72 5.44 -19.50
N GLU A 10 16.97 5.53 -19.07
CA GLU A 10 17.38 6.50 -18.06
C GLU A 10 17.07 7.95 -18.44
N ASP A 11 17.24 8.28 -19.71
CA ASP A 11 17.00 9.62 -20.29
C ASP A 11 15.51 9.97 -20.45
N LEU A 12 14.60 8.99 -20.26
CA LEU A 12 13.15 9.19 -20.30
C LEU A 12 12.50 9.04 -18.91
N ARG A 13 13.27 8.83 -17.86
CA ARG A 13 12.74 8.74 -16.50
C ARG A 13 12.19 10.08 -16.04
N MET A 14 11.03 10.05 -15.44
CA MET A 14 10.34 11.24 -14.94
C MET A 14 10.82 11.60 -13.54
N ASN A 15 11.13 12.87 -13.30
CA ASN A 15 11.22 13.41 -11.94
C ASN A 15 9.82 13.55 -11.31
N ASP A 16 9.73 14.05 -10.06
CA ASP A 16 8.47 14.14 -9.33
C ASP A 16 7.45 15.07 -9.99
N ASP A 17 7.88 16.22 -10.51
CA ASP A 17 7.00 17.19 -11.17
C ASP A 17 6.49 16.66 -12.52
N GLU A 18 7.37 16.01 -13.27
CA GLU A 18 7.02 15.36 -14.54
C GLU A 18 6.05 14.21 -14.35
N PHE A 19 6.29 13.35 -13.34
CA PHE A 19 5.38 12.25 -13.01
C PHE A 19 4.03 12.77 -12.52
N THR A 20 4.03 13.81 -11.68
CA THR A 20 2.78 14.45 -11.22
C THR A 20 1.98 15.00 -12.40
N ARG A 21 2.64 15.69 -13.34
CA ARG A 21 1.99 16.20 -14.56
C ARG A 21 1.48 15.06 -15.43
N PHE A 22 2.27 14.01 -15.60
CA PHE A 22 1.86 12.82 -16.35
C PHE A 22 0.57 12.19 -15.78
N CYS A 23 0.46 12.07 -14.45
CA CYS A 23 -0.77 11.62 -13.81
C CYS A 23 -1.95 12.59 -14.02
N GLN A 24 -1.71 13.91 -13.95
CA GLN A 24 -2.74 14.92 -14.16
C GLN A 24 -3.26 14.95 -15.59
N ASP A 25 -2.39 14.71 -16.57
CA ASP A 25 -2.76 14.64 -17.99
C ASP A 25 -3.50 13.34 -18.35
N ASN A 26 -3.48 12.33 -17.44
CA ASN A 26 -4.15 11.04 -17.61
C ASN A 26 -5.03 10.70 -16.39
N PRO A 27 -6.06 11.52 -16.06
CA PRO A 27 -6.80 11.43 -14.80
C PRO A 27 -7.62 10.14 -14.65
N ASP A 28 -7.92 9.46 -15.75
CA ASP A 28 -8.68 8.21 -15.77
C ASP A 28 -7.83 6.97 -15.47
N LEU A 29 -6.50 7.14 -15.34
CA LEU A 29 -5.55 6.07 -15.12
C LEU A 29 -4.84 6.23 -13.78
N LYS A 30 -4.51 5.09 -13.14
CA LYS A 30 -3.68 5.06 -11.94
C LYS A 30 -2.29 4.58 -12.29
N PHE A 31 -1.28 5.29 -11.77
CA PHE A 31 0.12 4.99 -12.02
C PHE A 31 0.88 4.90 -10.71
N GLU A 32 1.87 4.01 -10.70
CA GLU A 32 2.96 4.01 -9.74
C GLU A 32 4.28 4.25 -10.49
N ARG A 33 5.25 4.84 -9.81
CA ARG A 33 6.64 4.94 -10.28
C ARG A 33 7.54 4.19 -9.33
N ARG A 34 8.27 3.21 -9.85
CA ARG A 34 9.23 2.41 -9.07
C ARG A 34 10.56 3.16 -8.91
N LYS A 35 11.38 2.73 -7.94
CA LYS A 35 12.71 3.33 -7.65
C LYS A 35 13.67 3.37 -8.84
N ASN A 36 13.53 2.44 -9.79
CA ASN A 36 14.30 2.41 -11.03
C ASN A 36 13.71 3.29 -12.16
N GLY A 37 12.64 4.04 -11.87
CA GLY A 37 11.95 4.90 -12.84
C GLY A 37 10.88 4.21 -13.68
N ASP A 38 10.67 2.89 -13.55
CA ASP A 38 9.60 2.18 -14.25
C ASP A 38 8.23 2.73 -13.86
N ILE A 39 7.33 2.82 -14.83
CA ILE A 39 5.94 3.20 -14.62
C ILE A 39 5.09 1.95 -14.61
N VAL A 40 4.26 1.80 -13.58
CA VAL A 40 3.30 0.71 -13.46
C VAL A 40 1.90 1.27 -13.65
N PHE A 41 1.19 0.75 -14.66
CA PHE A 41 -0.23 1.01 -14.89
C PHE A 41 -1.05 0.07 -14.02
N MET A 42 -1.85 0.63 -13.13
CA MET A 42 -2.71 -0.16 -12.26
C MET A 42 -3.99 -0.53 -13.00
N ALA A 43 -4.27 -1.82 -13.12
CA ALA A 43 -5.51 -2.29 -13.71
C ALA A 43 -6.69 -2.14 -12.73
N ASN A 44 -7.90 -2.09 -13.28
CA ASN A 44 -9.10 -2.19 -12.46
C ASN A 44 -9.18 -3.57 -11.80
N THR A 45 -9.58 -3.60 -10.54
CA THR A 45 -9.73 -4.84 -9.79
C THR A 45 -11.07 -5.53 -10.09
N GLY A 46 -11.15 -6.84 -9.87
CA GLY A 46 -12.39 -7.61 -9.95
C GLY A 46 -13.34 -7.34 -8.76
N GLY A 47 -14.60 -7.72 -8.91
CA GLY A 47 -15.65 -7.45 -7.91
C GLY A 47 -15.35 -8.02 -6.52
N GLU A 48 -14.85 -9.25 -6.42
CA GLU A 48 -14.47 -9.88 -5.14
C GLU A 48 -13.35 -9.12 -4.45
N THR A 49 -12.25 -8.83 -5.16
CA THR A 49 -11.13 -8.05 -4.60
C THR A 49 -11.59 -6.64 -4.22
N GLY A 50 -12.46 -6.02 -5.04
CA GLY A 50 -13.01 -4.70 -4.74
C GLY A 50 -13.87 -4.70 -3.47
N ASN A 51 -14.72 -5.72 -3.28
CA ASN A 51 -15.50 -5.88 -2.06
C ASN A 51 -14.60 -6.10 -0.84
N ASN A 52 -13.59 -6.96 -0.95
CA ASN A 52 -12.65 -7.23 0.14
C ASN A 52 -11.84 -5.99 0.52
N ASN A 53 -11.42 -5.18 -0.46
CA ASN A 53 -10.78 -3.88 -0.19
C ASN A 53 -11.71 -2.92 0.54
N PHE A 54 -13.00 -2.90 0.19
CA PHE A 54 -13.99 -2.09 0.89
C PHE A 54 -14.16 -2.54 2.35
N GLU A 55 -14.35 -3.84 2.61
CA GLU A 55 -14.49 -4.39 3.95
C GLU A 55 -13.25 -4.16 4.83
N LEU A 56 -12.05 -4.28 4.25
CA LEU A 56 -10.80 -3.93 4.92
C LEU A 56 -10.80 -2.47 5.34
N ASN A 57 -11.10 -1.54 4.43
CA ASN A 57 -11.14 -0.11 4.73
C ASN A 57 -12.18 0.23 5.81
N VAL A 58 -13.35 -0.42 5.78
CA VAL A 58 -14.38 -0.28 6.82
C VAL A 58 -13.87 -0.76 8.18
N THR A 59 -13.25 -1.94 8.23
CA THR A 59 -12.73 -2.54 9.47
C THR A 59 -11.67 -1.64 10.13
N PHE A 60 -10.67 -1.20 9.35
CA PHE A 60 -9.65 -0.26 9.83
C PHE A 60 -10.27 1.10 10.22
N GLY A 61 -11.25 1.58 9.46
CA GLY A 61 -11.93 2.85 9.74
C GLY A 61 -12.73 2.81 11.04
N ILE A 62 -13.42 1.72 11.35
CA ILE A 62 -14.16 1.53 12.62
C ILE A 62 -13.17 1.56 13.79
N TRP A 63 -12.13 0.71 13.74
CA TRP A 63 -11.11 0.68 14.78
C TRP A 63 -10.46 2.05 15.00
N ASN A 64 -10.07 2.74 13.93
CA ASN A 64 -9.41 4.05 14.06
C ASN A 64 -10.31 5.13 14.66
N ARG A 65 -11.63 5.08 14.45
CA ARG A 65 -12.57 6.01 15.08
C ARG A 65 -12.59 5.88 16.61
N GLU A 66 -12.38 4.68 17.12
CA GLU A 66 -12.31 4.39 18.56
C GLU A 66 -10.94 4.74 19.15
N VAL A 67 -9.87 4.24 18.52
CA VAL A 67 -8.50 4.35 19.05
C VAL A 67 -7.84 5.70 18.72
N LYS A 68 -8.26 6.34 17.61
CA LYS A 68 -7.69 7.62 17.09
C LYS A 68 -6.19 7.52 16.84
N PHE A 69 -5.76 6.42 16.26
CA PHE A 69 -4.34 6.18 15.92
C PHE A 69 -3.76 7.27 15.03
N GLY A 70 -4.48 7.67 13.98
CA GLY A 70 -3.98 8.63 13.01
C GLY A 70 -4.84 8.70 11.74
N LYS A 71 -4.19 8.70 10.59
CA LYS A 71 -4.84 8.76 9.29
C LYS A 71 -4.74 7.43 8.57
N PHE A 72 -5.86 6.97 8.03
CA PHE A 72 -5.95 5.82 7.14
C PHE A 72 -6.24 6.28 5.72
N PHE A 73 -5.74 5.52 4.75
CA PHE A 73 -5.85 5.85 3.34
C PHE A 73 -6.19 4.58 2.55
N ASP A 74 -6.98 4.76 1.52
CA ASP A 74 -7.33 3.75 0.55
C ASP A 74 -6.35 3.71 -0.64
N SER A 75 -6.59 2.81 -1.57
CA SER A 75 -5.75 2.60 -2.75
C SER A 75 -5.67 3.77 -3.73
N SER A 76 -6.42 4.87 -3.51
CA SER A 76 -6.36 6.08 -4.32
C SER A 76 -5.25 7.04 -3.87
N THR A 77 -4.68 6.82 -2.69
CA THR A 77 -3.66 7.70 -2.11
C THR A 77 -2.26 7.22 -2.45
N ALA A 78 -1.46 8.10 -3.04
CA ALA A 78 -0.07 7.82 -3.37
C ALA A 78 0.91 8.42 -2.35
N PHE A 79 1.99 7.69 -2.10
CA PHE A 79 3.08 8.06 -1.20
C PHE A 79 4.38 8.15 -1.97
N ARG A 80 5.10 9.26 -1.79
CA ARG A 80 6.45 9.42 -2.30
C ARG A 80 7.45 8.98 -1.25
N LEU A 81 8.20 7.95 -1.57
CA LEU A 81 9.15 7.31 -0.68
C LEU A 81 10.55 7.93 -0.77
N SER A 82 11.43 7.57 0.16
CA SER A 82 12.78 8.13 0.25
C SER A 82 13.69 7.77 -0.93
N ASP A 83 13.43 6.63 -1.58
CA ASP A 83 14.12 6.16 -2.80
C ASP A 83 13.55 6.75 -4.09
N THR A 84 12.69 7.77 -3.98
CA THR A 84 11.97 8.45 -5.06
C THR A 84 10.82 7.67 -5.68
N SER A 85 10.55 6.43 -5.29
CA SER A 85 9.36 5.72 -5.75
C SER A 85 8.07 6.41 -5.29
N ILE A 86 7.00 6.24 -6.08
CA ILE A 86 5.65 6.73 -5.78
C ILE A 86 4.71 5.56 -5.93
N MET A 87 4.13 5.13 -4.82
CA MET A 87 3.31 3.91 -4.76
C MET A 87 2.04 4.13 -3.93
N SER A 88 1.04 3.31 -4.19
CA SER A 88 -0.27 3.33 -3.50
C SER A 88 -0.58 1.93 -2.97
N PRO A 89 -0.71 1.73 -1.66
CA PRO A 89 -1.13 0.45 -1.09
C PRO A 89 -2.66 0.35 -1.04
N ASP A 90 -3.21 -0.85 -0.90
CA ASP A 90 -4.67 -1.04 -0.78
C ASP A 90 -5.23 -0.42 0.50
N VAL A 91 -4.52 -0.57 1.62
CA VAL A 91 -4.78 0.13 2.88
C VAL A 91 -3.46 0.61 3.47
N SER A 92 -3.46 1.81 4.02
CA SER A 92 -2.28 2.29 4.76
C SER A 92 -2.66 3.17 5.94
N ALA A 93 -1.72 3.31 6.87
CA ALA A 93 -1.89 4.16 8.03
C ALA A 93 -0.63 4.97 8.35
N ILE A 94 -0.87 6.21 8.76
CA ILE A 94 0.15 7.12 9.32
C ILE A 94 -0.30 7.53 10.71
N SER A 95 0.56 7.36 11.72
CA SER A 95 0.28 7.81 13.09
C SER A 95 0.01 9.32 13.14
N GLN A 96 -0.83 9.74 14.09
CA GLN A 96 -1.22 11.15 14.18
C GLN A 96 -0.02 12.07 14.35
N SER A 97 0.99 11.67 15.12
CA SER A 97 2.21 12.45 15.34
C SER A 97 2.97 12.70 14.05
N ARG A 98 3.19 11.66 13.24
CA ARG A 98 3.88 11.80 11.94
C ARG A 98 3.07 12.58 10.91
N TRP A 99 1.75 12.41 10.95
CA TRP A 99 0.86 13.22 10.10
C TRP A 99 0.93 14.70 10.45
N ASP A 100 1.04 15.04 11.73
CA ASP A 100 1.07 16.43 12.21
C ASP A 100 2.39 17.14 11.87
N GLU A 101 3.46 16.40 11.60
CA GLU A 101 4.73 16.93 11.10
C GLU A 101 4.64 17.43 9.65
N LEU A 102 3.64 16.98 8.88
CA LEU A 102 3.45 17.41 7.49
C LEU A 102 2.80 18.79 7.43
N THR A 103 3.30 19.64 6.52
CA THR A 103 2.64 20.91 6.23
C THR A 103 1.27 20.73 5.56
N PRO A 104 0.35 21.71 5.64
CA PRO A 104 -0.93 21.64 4.95
C PRO A 104 -0.81 21.41 3.43
N GLU A 105 0.24 21.94 2.81
CA GLU A 105 0.52 21.80 1.37
C GLU A 105 0.95 20.36 1.04
N GLN A 106 1.78 19.75 1.88
CA GLN A 106 2.19 18.35 1.72
C GLN A 106 1.02 17.38 1.85
N ARG A 107 0.09 17.66 2.79
CA ARG A 107 -1.11 16.83 3.01
C ARG A 107 -2.09 16.84 1.81
N LYS A 108 -2.01 17.83 0.93
CA LYS A 108 -2.91 18.00 -0.24
C LYS A 108 -2.37 17.38 -1.52
N LYS A 109 -1.14 16.90 -1.52
CA LYS A 109 -0.45 16.32 -2.68
C LYS A 109 -0.14 14.85 -2.43
N ILE A 110 0.65 14.24 -3.32
CA ILE A 110 1.31 12.95 -3.06
C ILE A 110 2.04 13.08 -1.72
N VAL A 111 1.72 12.20 -0.77
CA VAL A 111 2.18 12.31 0.61
C VAL A 111 3.67 11.96 0.68
N PRO A 112 4.57 12.87 1.14
CA PRO A 112 6.02 12.69 1.02
C PRO A 112 6.64 11.91 2.19
N ILE A 113 5.95 10.90 2.71
CA ILE A 113 6.46 9.99 3.75
C ILE A 113 5.97 8.57 3.50
N CYS A 114 6.74 7.57 3.93
CA CYS A 114 6.30 6.19 3.98
C CYS A 114 5.28 6.00 5.11
N PRO A 115 4.14 5.30 4.89
CA PRO A 115 3.23 4.92 5.95
C PRO A 115 3.89 4.07 7.05
N ASP A 116 3.32 4.11 8.27
CA ASP A 116 3.74 3.22 9.36
C ASP A 116 3.27 1.78 9.11
N PHE A 117 2.10 1.64 8.50
CA PHE A 117 1.47 0.37 8.15
C PHE A 117 1.01 0.38 6.70
N VAL A 118 1.19 -0.73 6.00
CA VAL A 118 0.62 -1.00 4.68
C VAL A 118 -0.01 -2.37 4.60
N LEU A 119 -1.07 -2.49 3.80
CA LEU A 119 -1.68 -3.76 3.42
C LEU A 119 -1.83 -3.79 1.91
N GLU A 120 -1.38 -4.87 1.30
CA GLU A 120 -1.60 -5.21 -0.10
C GLU A 120 -2.47 -6.48 -0.18
N LEU A 121 -3.56 -6.42 -0.92
CA LEU A 121 -4.45 -7.55 -1.15
C LEU A 121 -4.19 -8.10 -2.56
N ARG A 122 -3.54 -9.25 -2.64
CA ARG A 122 -3.21 -9.87 -3.92
C ARG A 122 -4.49 -10.29 -4.66
N SER A 123 -4.68 -9.77 -5.87
CA SER A 123 -5.71 -10.28 -6.79
C SER A 123 -5.23 -11.54 -7.52
N GLN A 124 -6.15 -12.31 -8.09
CA GLN A 124 -5.80 -13.52 -8.86
C GLN A 124 -4.93 -13.24 -10.08
N SER A 125 -5.02 -12.03 -10.65
CA SER A 125 -4.22 -11.62 -11.81
C SER A 125 -2.82 -11.12 -11.45
N ASP A 126 -2.54 -10.86 -10.17
CA ASP A 126 -1.24 -10.32 -9.77
C ASP A 126 -0.19 -11.42 -9.65
N ARG A 127 1.01 -11.13 -10.13
CA ARG A 127 2.14 -12.03 -9.93
C ARG A 127 2.64 -11.89 -8.51
N LEU A 128 2.68 -13.00 -7.78
CA LEU A 128 3.18 -13.00 -6.40
C LEU A 128 4.55 -12.33 -6.26
N LYS A 129 5.45 -12.56 -7.22
CA LYS A 129 6.79 -11.95 -7.22
C LYS A 129 6.72 -10.42 -7.18
N ASP A 130 5.86 -9.81 -8.01
CA ASP A 130 5.73 -8.35 -8.07
C ASP A 130 5.13 -7.77 -6.78
N CYS A 131 4.20 -8.51 -6.15
CA CYS A 131 3.64 -8.15 -4.85
C CYS A 131 4.71 -8.22 -3.73
N LEU A 132 5.53 -9.27 -3.71
CA LEU A 132 6.61 -9.39 -2.74
C LEU A 132 7.65 -8.28 -2.92
N GLU A 133 8.07 -7.99 -4.16
CA GLU A 133 8.96 -6.85 -4.48
C GLU A 133 8.37 -5.51 -3.99
N LYS A 134 7.05 -5.30 -4.17
CA LYS A 134 6.38 -4.10 -3.69
C LYS A 134 6.40 -4.00 -2.17
N MET A 135 6.20 -5.11 -1.47
CA MET A 135 6.30 -5.15 -0.01
C MET A 135 7.72 -4.85 0.47
N ASP A 136 8.74 -5.42 -0.18
CA ASP A 136 10.14 -5.12 0.14
C ASP A 136 10.44 -3.61 -0.06
N ASP A 137 9.94 -2.99 -1.16
CA ASP A 137 10.07 -1.54 -1.39
C ASP A 137 9.42 -0.72 -0.24
N TRP A 138 8.24 -1.11 0.28
CA TRP A 138 7.63 -0.46 1.44
C TRP A 138 8.52 -0.56 2.68
N MET A 139 9.03 -1.76 2.99
CA MET A 139 9.86 -2.00 4.18
C MET A 139 11.20 -1.28 4.12
N ASP A 140 11.86 -1.29 2.95
CA ASP A 140 13.14 -0.59 2.70
C ASP A 140 13.00 0.93 2.90
N ASN A 141 11.80 1.48 2.69
CA ASN A 141 11.51 2.90 2.86
C ASN A 141 10.97 3.27 4.25
N GLY A 142 10.94 2.33 5.18
CA GLY A 142 10.67 2.62 6.59
C GLY A 142 9.27 2.28 7.10
N CYS A 143 8.48 1.52 6.33
CA CYS A 143 7.25 0.92 6.84
C CYS A 143 7.59 0.02 8.06
N GLN A 144 6.76 0.05 9.09
CA GLN A 144 7.03 -0.68 10.33
C GLN A 144 6.34 -2.05 10.36
N LEU A 145 5.13 -2.14 9.80
CA LEU A 145 4.35 -3.36 9.68
C LEU A 145 3.69 -3.40 8.31
N GLY A 146 3.82 -4.50 7.60
CA GLY A 146 3.19 -4.70 6.31
C GLY A 146 2.53 -6.07 6.20
N TRP A 147 1.37 -6.14 5.56
CA TRP A 147 0.68 -7.39 5.26
C TRP A 147 0.47 -7.52 3.75
N LEU A 148 0.93 -8.64 3.19
CA LEU A 148 0.51 -9.08 1.86
C LEU A 148 -0.43 -10.27 2.05
N ILE A 149 -1.70 -10.06 1.72
CA ILE A 149 -2.76 -11.06 1.90
C ILE A 149 -3.10 -11.69 0.56
N ASP A 150 -2.97 -13.00 0.46
CA ASP A 150 -3.36 -13.83 -0.67
C ASP A 150 -4.52 -14.74 -0.24
N LEU A 151 -5.75 -14.25 -0.36
CA LEU A 151 -6.94 -14.99 0.05
C LEU A 151 -7.13 -16.25 -0.78
N SER A 152 -6.81 -16.21 -2.07
CA SER A 152 -6.99 -17.36 -2.98
C SER A 152 -6.14 -18.56 -2.58
N ASN A 153 -4.94 -18.33 -2.08
CA ASN A 153 -4.03 -19.37 -1.59
C ASN A 153 -4.07 -19.52 -0.06
N GLN A 154 -4.86 -18.69 0.63
CA GLN A 154 -4.93 -18.65 2.10
C GLN A 154 -3.55 -18.47 2.74
N ILE A 155 -2.77 -17.54 2.19
CA ILE A 155 -1.42 -17.23 2.68
C ILE A 155 -1.34 -15.73 2.97
N THR A 156 -0.76 -15.39 4.11
CA THR A 156 -0.40 -14.01 4.45
C THR A 156 1.08 -13.92 4.73
N TYR A 157 1.73 -12.93 4.13
CA TYR A 157 3.11 -12.56 4.45
C TYR A 157 3.07 -11.34 5.37
N VAL A 158 3.59 -11.50 6.58
CA VAL A 158 3.70 -10.45 7.59
C VAL A 158 5.12 -9.93 7.60
N TYR A 159 5.26 -8.66 7.26
CA TYR A 159 6.54 -7.93 7.21
C TYR A 159 6.67 -7.06 8.46
N ARG A 160 7.82 -7.11 9.10
CA ARG A 160 8.18 -6.27 10.24
C ARG A 160 9.52 -5.60 9.99
N ALA A 161 9.67 -4.38 10.45
CA ALA A 161 10.92 -3.63 10.26
C ALA A 161 12.15 -4.46 10.70
N LYS A 162 13.14 -4.55 9.82
CA LYS A 162 14.42 -5.24 10.06
C LYS A 162 14.31 -6.75 10.33
N GLN A 163 13.24 -7.39 9.93
CA GLN A 163 13.03 -8.84 10.06
C GLN A 163 12.69 -9.45 8.71
N ALA A 164 13.02 -10.72 8.53
CA ALA A 164 12.54 -11.46 7.36
C ALA A 164 11.01 -11.63 7.44
N PRO A 165 10.30 -11.60 6.29
CA PRO A 165 8.86 -11.78 6.28
C PRO A 165 8.47 -13.16 6.81
N GLN A 166 7.42 -13.18 7.62
CA GLN A 166 6.82 -14.41 8.14
C GLN A 166 5.65 -14.81 7.27
N GLN A 167 5.65 -16.04 6.77
CA GLN A 167 4.51 -16.61 6.08
C GLN A 167 3.57 -17.29 7.08
N ILE A 168 2.28 -16.95 7.01
CA ILE A 168 1.19 -17.55 7.77
C ILE A 168 0.28 -18.27 6.78
N VAL A 169 -0.03 -19.53 7.05
CA VAL A 169 -0.93 -20.36 6.24
C VAL A 169 -2.28 -20.47 6.96
N GLY A 170 -3.35 -20.32 6.21
CA GLY A 170 -4.73 -20.32 6.69
C GLY A 170 -5.30 -18.91 6.91
N LEU A 171 -6.62 -18.88 7.16
CA LEU A 171 -7.37 -17.64 7.39
C LEU A 171 -7.59 -17.48 8.91
N GLY A 172 -6.58 -16.94 9.56
CA GLY A 172 -6.60 -16.69 11.00
C GLY A 172 -6.64 -15.19 11.34
N LEU A 173 -6.41 -14.92 12.62
CA LEU A 173 -6.32 -13.57 13.14
C LEU A 173 -4.93 -12.99 12.84
N LEU A 174 -4.89 -11.82 12.23
CA LEU A 174 -3.69 -10.99 12.12
C LEU A 174 -3.68 -9.94 13.23
N SER A 175 -2.55 -9.78 13.89
CA SER A 175 -2.36 -8.76 14.92
C SER A 175 -1.72 -7.50 14.34
N GLY A 176 -2.23 -6.32 14.72
CA GLY A 176 -1.59 -5.04 14.43
C GLY A 176 -0.31 -4.78 15.25
N GLU A 177 -0.02 -5.67 16.18
CA GLU A 177 1.18 -5.63 17.04
C GLU A 177 1.32 -4.26 17.74
N ASP A 178 2.56 -3.79 17.92
CA ASP A 178 2.82 -2.47 18.53
C ASP A 178 2.54 -1.30 17.57
N VAL A 179 2.45 -1.60 16.24
CA VAL A 179 2.22 -0.57 15.22
C VAL A 179 0.76 -0.12 15.17
N LEU A 180 -0.19 -1.07 15.28
CA LEU A 180 -1.64 -0.78 15.37
C LEU A 180 -2.16 -1.38 16.70
N PRO A 181 -2.03 -0.67 17.83
CA PRO A 181 -2.26 -1.24 19.15
C PRO A 181 -3.68 -1.81 19.32
N ASN A 182 -3.77 -3.04 19.79
CA ASN A 182 -5.03 -3.77 20.01
C ASN A 182 -5.86 -4.00 18.73
N PHE A 183 -5.31 -3.78 17.55
CA PHE A 183 -5.97 -4.15 16.30
C PHE A 183 -5.79 -5.64 16.01
N SER A 184 -6.86 -6.28 15.61
CA SER A 184 -6.82 -7.63 15.04
C SER A 184 -7.78 -7.71 13.85
N LEU A 185 -7.34 -8.39 12.80
CA LEU A 185 -8.13 -8.66 11.60
C LEU A 185 -8.39 -10.15 11.48
N ASP A 186 -9.64 -10.55 11.46
CA ASP A 186 -10.05 -11.93 11.17
C ASP A 186 -10.21 -12.10 9.66
N LEU A 187 -9.26 -12.80 9.03
CA LEU A 187 -9.29 -13.04 7.59
C LEU A 187 -10.43 -13.93 7.11
N SER A 188 -11.05 -14.71 8.01
CA SER A 188 -12.20 -15.54 7.65
C SER A 188 -13.45 -14.74 7.28
N THR A 189 -13.49 -13.47 7.67
CA THR A 189 -14.58 -12.54 7.35
C THR A 189 -14.53 -11.95 5.94
N LEU A 190 -13.42 -12.17 5.22
CA LEU A 190 -13.19 -11.65 3.87
C LEU A 190 -13.52 -12.66 2.74
N LEU A 191 -14.14 -13.80 3.04
CA LEU A 191 -14.52 -14.85 2.08
C LEU A 191 -16.00 -14.82 1.73
#